data_cf2b9f3db61a190ab814a72d2af2165a
#
_entry.id   cf2b9f3db61a190ab814a72d2af2165a
#
_cell.length_a   1.000
_cell.length_b   1.000
_cell.length_c   1.000
_cell.angle_alpha   90.00
_cell.angle_beta   90.00
_cell.angle_gamma   90.00
#
_symmetry.space_group_name_H-M   'P 1'
#
loop_
_entity.id
_entity.type
_entity.pdbx_description
1 polymer ?
#
loop_
_entity_poly.entity_id
_entity_poly.type
_entity_poly.pdbx_seq_one_letter_code
_entity_poly.pdbx_strand_id
1 'polypeptide(L)'
;PFFTLACIAGMILPVLWVAMYIGAIGIAPDTPSIIMWHSHEMFFGFGWAVLGGFLLTATRNWVQIRGYYGRALMYLVAAWLFERLGMWFEASWPPLLFRISSNLFLVSLVAMLLWTLIRHRSTDSYRNDNIFFLIALPIFIVAKNLMLDTDTLQIGWSMTIGLFRIAFLIMLERTLSQFMK
;
A
#
# COMPACT_ATOMS: atom_id res chain seq x y z
N PRO A 1 -12.73 5.37 -4.04
CA PRO A 1 -12.83 4.51 -2.83
C PRO A 1 -11.55 4.55 -2.00
N PHE A 2 -10.32 4.52 -2.61
CA PHE A 2 -9.07 4.43 -1.83
C PHE A 2 -8.79 5.66 -0.97
N PHE A 3 -9.04 6.88 -1.44
CA PHE A 3 -8.90 8.07 -0.60
C PHE A 3 -9.88 8.07 0.59
N THR A 4 -11.10 7.57 0.40
CA THR A 4 -12.05 7.38 1.50
C THR A 4 -11.54 6.36 2.52
N LEU A 5 -11.01 5.21 2.03
CA LEU A 5 -10.39 4.21 2.89
C LEU A 5 -9.17 4.77 3.64
N ALA A 6 -8.35 5.57 2.98
CA ALA A 6 -7.21 6.24 3.59
C ALA A 6 -7.65 7.19 4.71
N CYS A 7 -8.68 8.01 4.49
CA CYS A 7 -9.21 8.87 5.54
C CYS A 7 -9.72 8.07 6.75
N ILE A 8 -10.49 7.01 6.50
CA ILE A 8 -11.01 6.15 7.57
C ILE A 8 -9.86 5.46 8.32
N ALA A 9 -8.91 4.85 7.59
CA ALA A 9 -7.75 4.19 8.19
C ALA A 9 -6.87 5.17 8.97
N GLY A 10 -6.60 6.35 8.42
CA GLY A 10 -5.80 7.39 9.06
C GLY A 10 -6.44 7.95 10.34
N MET A 11 -7.76 7.89 10.48
CA MET A 11 -8.46 8.24 11.71
C MET A 11 -8.49 7.10 12.72
N ILE A 12 -8.82 5.88 12.28
CA ILE A 12 -9.09 4.75 13.17
C ILE A 12 -7.80 4.09 13.65
N LEU A 13 -6.85 3.80 12.76
CA LEU A 13 -5.68 2.99 13.09
C LEU A 13 -4.77 3.64 14.16
N PRO A 14 -4.45 4.95 14.10
CA PRO A 14 -3.66 5.58 15.16
C PRO A 14 -4.36 5.60 16.52
N VAL A 15 -5.66 5.88 16.53
CA VAL A 15 -6.45 5.91 17.79
C VAL A 15 -6.52 4.50 18.38
N LEU A 16 -6.77 3.49 17.55
CA LEU A 16 -6.81 2.11 17.99
C LEU A 16 -5.46 1.67 18.56
N TRP A 17 -4.35 2.00 17.86
CA TRP A 17 -3.01 1.70 18.33
C TRP A 17 -2.69 2.34 19.70
N VAL A 18 -2.98 3.62 19.86
CA VAL A 18 -2.77 4.33 21.15
C VAL A 18 -3.58 3.67 22.24
N ALA A 19 -4.87 3.37 21.99
CA ALA A 19 -5.75 2.76 22.98
C ALA A 19 -5.26 1.36 23.42
N MET A 20 -4.72 0.56 22.49
CA MET A 20 -4.07 -0.72 22.80
C MET A 20 -2.75 -0.51 23.56
N TYR A 21 -1.92 0.43 23.12
CA TYR A 21 -0.60 0.68 23.71
C TYR A 21 -0.66 1.12 25.18
N ILE A 22 -1.63 1.97 25.52
CA ILE A 22 -1.85 2.41 26.91
C ILE A 22 -2.73 1.47 27.74
N GLY A 23 -3.18 0.34 27.15
CA GLY A 23 -4.04 -0.63 27.82
C GLY A 23 -5.48 -0.14 28.09
N ALA A 24 -5.94 0.90 27.40
CA ALA A 24 -7.30 1.41 27.53
C ALA A 24 -8.38 0.44 27.00
N ILE A 25 -8.00 -0.44 26.07
CA ILE A 25 -8.84 -1.53 25.55
C ILE A 25 -8.10 -2.86 25.72
N GLY A 26 -8.85 -3.90 26.13
CA GLY A 26 -8.32 -5.26 26.29
C GLY A 26 -8.30 -6.09 25.01
N ILE A 27 -8.54 -5.47 23.86
CA ILE A 27 -8.52 -6.12 22.54
C ILE A 27 -7.21 -5.74 21.85
N ALA A 28 -6.48 -6.73 21.37
CA ALA A 28 -5.25 -6.56 20.60
C ALA A 28 -5.23 -7.51 19.41
N PRO A 29 -4.54 -7.14 18.30
CA PRO A 29 -4.31 -8.07 17.22
C PRO A 29 -3.48 -9.27 17.69
N ASP A 30 -3.75 -10.42 17.12
CA ASP A 30 -3.08 -11.69 17.41
C ASP A 30 -1.73 -11.74 16.65
N THR A 31 -0.82 -10.84 17.00
CA THR A 31 0.48 -10.67 16.35
C THR A 31 1.61 -10.67 17.39
N PRO A 32 2.85 -10.99 17.01
CA PRO A 32 3.99 -11.00 17.92
C PRO A 32 4.28 -9.63 18.57
N SER A 33 3.90 -8.53 17.92
CA SER A 33 4.18 -7.18 18.41
C SER A 33 3.16 -6.15 17.91
N ILE A 34 2.55 -5.42 18.84
CA ILE A 34 1.65 -4.29 18.54
C ILE A 34 2.38 -3.19 17.73
N ILE A 35 3.68 -3.00 17.95
CA ILE A 35 4.49 -2.02 17.21
C ILE A 35 4.67 -2.47 15.76
N MET A 36 4.92 -3.75 15.54
CA MET A 36 5.02 -4.34 14.20
C MET A 36 3.70 -4.22 13.45
N TRP A 37 2.58 -4.58 14.09
CA TRP A 37 1.24 -4.40 13.54
C TRP A 37 0.98 -2.94 13.18
N HIS A 38 1.23 -2.00 14.10
CA HIS A 38 1.04 -0.57 13.83
C HIS A 38 1.87 -0.08 12.64
N SER A 39 3.16 -0.45 12.60
CA SER A 39 4.05 -0.07 11.50
C SER A 39 3.55 -0.61 10.15
N HIS A 40 3.11 -1.88 10.11
CA HIS A 40 2.53 -2.48 8.92
C HIS A 40 1.25 -1.74 8.48
N GLU A 41 0.34 -1.46 9.42
CA GLU A 41 -0.92 -0.78 9.14
C GLU A 41 -0.71 0.67 8.67
N MET A 42 0.29 1.38 9.19
CA MET A 42 0.62 2.74 8.75
C MET A 42 1.16 2.75 7.31
N PHE A 43 2.03 1.82 6.94
CA PHE A 43 2.58 1.77 5.58
C PHE A 43 1.64 1.07 4.59
N PHE A 44 1.24 -0.17 4.90
CA PHE A 44 0.50 -1.04 3.95
C PHE A 44 -1.01 -0.95 4.10
N GLY A 45 -1.50 -0.45 5.21
CA GLY A 45 -2.90 -0.07 5.39
C GLY A 45 -3.17 1.34 4.87
N PHE A 46 -2.80 2.34 5.65
CA PHE A 46 -3.04 3.74 5.35
C PHE A 46 -2.20 4.24 4.16
N GLY A 47 -0.87 4.08 4.22
CA GLY A 47 0.06 4.61 3.23
C GLY A 47 -0.24 4.10 1.82
N TRP A 48 -0.49 2.79 1.66
CA TRP A 48 -0.86 2.23 0.35
C TRP A 48 -2.29 2.54 -0.08
N ALA A 49 -3.21 2.84 0.81
CA ALA A 49 -4.51 3.39 0.42
C ALA A 49 -4.34 4.79 -0.22
N VAL A 50 -3.44 5.62 0.31
CA VAL A 50 -3.10 6.93 -0.26
C VAL A 50 -2.33 6.76 -1.57
N LEU A 51 -1.17 6.10 -1.53
CA LEU A 51 -0.27 5.93 -2.67
C LEU A 51 -0.92 5.16 -3.82
N GLY A 52 -1.58 4.04 -3.52
CA GLY A 52 -2.28 3.22 -4.49
C GLY A 52 -3.47 3.97 -5.13
N GLY A 53 -4.24 4.71 -4.33
CA GLY A 53 -5.31 5.57 -4.83
C GLY A 53 -4.80 6.65 -5.78
N PHE A 54 -3.68 7.28 -5.43
CA PHE A 54 -3.01 8.25 -6.30
C PHE A 54 -2.51 7.58 -7.58
N LEU A 55 -1.74 6.50 -7.49
CA LEU A 55 -1.16 5.83 -8.65
C LEU A 55 -2.24 5.32 -9.62
N LEU A 56 -3.34 4.74 -9.13
CA LEU A 56 -4.46 4.31 -9.97
C LEU A 56 -5.10 5.48 -10.73
N THR A 57 -5.13 6.67 -10.12
CA THR A 57 -5.68 7.87 -10.73
C THR A 57 -4.69 8.54 -11.67
N ALA A 58 -3.43 8.68 -11.24
CA ALA A 58 -2.39 9.37 -11.98
C ALA A 58 -1.97 8.59 -13.23
N THR A 59 -1.79 7.27 -13.12
CA THR A 59 -1.42 6.40 -14.25
C THR A 59 -2.42 6.52 -15.42
N ARG A 60 -3.72 6.59 -15.12
CA ARG A 60 -4.74 6.85 -16.12
C ARG A 60 -4.44 8.12 -16.95
N ASN A 61 -4.06 9.18 -16.27
CA ASN A 61 -3.79 10.47 -16.91
C ASN A 61 -2.44 10.44 -17.66
N TRP A 62 -1.44 9.72 -17.14
CA TRP A 62 -0.11 9.63 -17.77
C TRP A 62 -0.15 8.89 -19.10
N VAL A 63 -0.89 7.77 -19.16
CA VAL A 63 -0.98 6.93 -20.37
C VAL A 63 -2.22 7.20 -21.22
N GLN A 64 -3.03 8.21 -20.85
CA GLN A 64 -4.22 8.67 -21.61
C GLN A 64 -5.24 7.55 -21.89
N ILE A 65 -5.53 6.70 -20.89
CA ILE A 65 -6.51 5.63 -20.99
C ILE A 65 -7.63 5.77 -19.96
N ARG A 66 -8.70 5.02 -20.14
CA ARG A 66 -9.72 4.85 -19.11
C ARG A 66 -9.12 4.05 -17.94
N GLY A 67 -9.08 4.66 -16.74
CA GLY A 67 -8.57 3.98 -15.53
C GLY A 67 -9.44 2.81 -15.08
N TYR A 68 -8.95 2.07 -14.10
CA TYR A 68 -9.68 0.98 -13.47
C TYR A 68 -10.94 1.50 -12.77
N TYR A 69 -12.06 0.78 -12.89
CA TYR A 69 -13.37 1.16 -12.32
C TYR A 69 -14.22 -0.08 -12.00
N GLY A 70 -15.33 0.12 -11.32
CA GLY A 70 -16.32 -0.92 -11.03
C GLY A 70 -15.70 -2.13 -10.32
N ARG A 71 -15.87 -3.32 -10.89
CA ARG A 71 -15.47 -4.59 -10.29
C ARG A 71 -13.99 -4.67 -9.94
N ALA A 72 -13.11 -4.06 -10.72
CA ALA A 72 -11.67 -4.06 -10.45
C ALA A 72 -11.33 -3.29 -9.17
N LEU A 73 -11.92 -2.12 -8.97
CA LEU A 73 -11.74 -1.36 -7.72
C LEU A 73 -12.42 -2.04 -6.53
N MET A 74 -13.58 -2.66 -6.72
CA MET A 74 -14.24 -3.43 -5.66
C MET A 74 -13.39 -4.62 -5.21
N TYR A 75 -12.77 -5.33 -6.15
CA TYR A 75 -11.83 -6.41 -5.86
C TYR A 75 -10.63 -5.92 -5.03
N LEU A 76 -10.01 -4.81 -5.45
CA LEU A 76 -8.88 -4.25 -4.70
C LEU A 76 -9.27 -3.79 -3.29
N VAL A 77 -10.47 -3.20 -3.14
CA VAL A 77 -11.01 -2.83 -1.81
C VAL A 77 -11.24 -4.07 -0.95
N ALA A 78 -11.84 -5.11 -1.51
CA ALA A 78 -12.05 -6.37 -0.80
C ALA A 78 -10.71 -7.04 -0.40
N ALA A 79 -9.72 -7.05 -1.30
CA ALA A 79 -8.39 -7.56 -1.02
C ALA A 79 -7.69 -6.75 0.09
N TRP A 80 -7.84 -5.41 0.08
CA TRP A 80 -7.32 -4.53 1.13
C TRP A 80 -7.96 -4.81 2.49
N LEU A 81 -9.29 -4.97 2.55
CA LEU A 81 -10.00 -5.35 3.78
C LEU A 81 -9.60 -6.74 4.28
N PHE A 82 -9.45 -7.70 3.36
CA PHE A 82 -9.02 -9.05 3.68
C PHE A 82 -7.63 -9.08 4.31
N GLU A 83 -6.74 -8.23 3.86
CA GLU A 83 -5.43 -8.04 4.48
C GLU A 83 -5.54 -7.49 5.91
N ARG A 84 -6.44 -6.52 6.16
CA ARG A 84 -6.67 -6.01 7.53
C ARG A 84 -7.13 -7.11 8.48
N LEU A 85 -8.04 -7.97 8.01
CA LEU A 85 -8.47 -9.13 8.79
C LEU A 85 -7.31 -10.11 9.05
N GLY A 86 -6.48 -10.40 8.02
CA GLY A 86 -5.31 -11.24 8.18
C GLY A 86 -4.31 -10.70 9.20
N MET A 87 -4.04 -9.40 9.16
CA MET A 87 -3.14 -8.74 10.13
C MET A 87 -3.72 -8.69 11.55
N TRP A 88 -5.05 -8.76 11.70
CA TRP A 88 -5.69 -8.82 13.02
C TRP A 88 -5.66 -10.21 13.63
N PHE A 89 -5.79 -11.26 12.81
CA PHE A 89 -5.89 -12.67 13.22
C PHE A 89 -4.66 -13.49 12.80
N GLU A 90 -3.48 -12.90 12.74
CA GLU A 90 -2.26 -13.48 12.20
C GLU A 90 -1.95 -14.87 12.77
N ALA A 91 -1.87 -15.00 14.11
CA ALA A 91 -1.51 -16.25 14.76
C ALA A 91 -2.65 -17.29 14.75
N SER A 92 -3.91 -16.84 14.62
CA SER A 92 -5.08 -17.71 14.55
C SER A 92 -5.32 -18.30 13.16
N TRP A 93 -4.71 -17.74 12.13
CA TRP A 93 -4.91 -18.16 10.74
C TRP A 93 -3.87 -19.21 10.30
N PRO A 94 -4.25 -20.14 9.40
CA PRO A 94 -3.28 -21.02 8.75
C PRO A 94 -2.22 -20.18 8.02
N PRO A 95 -0.92 -20.54 8.08
CA PRO A 95 0.16 -19.76 7.48
C PRO A 95 -0.03 -19.42 5.99
N LEU A 96 -0.61 -20.36 5.23
CA LEU A 96 -0.92 -20.13 3.82
C LEU A 96 -1.99 -19.05 3.64
N LEU A 97 -3.06 -19.09 4.44
CA LEU A 97 -4.15 -18.11 4.38
C LEU A 97 -3.63 -16.71 4.75
N PHE A 98 -2.80 -16.59 5.79
CA PHE A 98 -2.16 -15.35 6.17
C PHE A 98 -1.27 -14.80 5.05
N ARG A 99 -0.42 -15.64 4.44
CA ARG A 99 0.42 -15.23 3.29
C ARG A 99 -0.39 -14.74 2.09
N ILE A 100 -1.52 -15.39 1.80
CA ILE A 100 -2.41 -14.95 0.73
C ILE A 100 -3.04 -13.59 1.09
N SER A 101 -3.62 -13.46 2.27
CA SER A 101 -4.27 -12.22 2.70
C SER A 101 -3.30 -11.03 2.72
N SER A 102 -2.12 -11.23 3.28
CA SER A 102 -1.12 -10.18 3.42
C SER A 102 -0.51 -9.71 2.09
N ASN A 103 -0.57 -10.50 1.02
CA ASN A 103 0.02 -10.15 -0.26
C ASN A 103 -1.01 -9.84 -1.36
N LEU A 104 -2.25 -10.31 -1.24
CA LEU A 104 -3.27 -10.25 -2.29
C LEU A 104 -3.50 -8.83 -2.80
N PHE A 105 -3.68 -7.86 -1.91
CA PHE A 105 -3.93 -6.47 -2.28
C PHE A 105 -2.74 -5.85 -3.02
N LEU A 106 -1.56 -5.88 -2.40
CA LEU A 106 -0.38 -5.19 -2.94
C LEU A 106 0.07 -5.82 -4.26
N VAL A 107 0.13 -7.15 -4.35
CA VAL A 107 0.50 -7.86 -5.58
C VAL A 107 -0.48 -7.56 -6.70
N SER A 108 -1.79 -7.61 -6.43
CA SER A 108 -2.81 -7.30 -7.44
C SER A 108 -2.72 -5.86 -7.94
N LEU A 109 -2.57 -4.91 -7.03
CA LEU A 109 -2.44 -3.49 -7.38
C LEU A 109 -1.17 -3.24 -8.19
N VAL A 110 -0.03 -3.78 -7.75
CA VAL A 110 1.25 -3.67 -8.46
C VAL A 110 1.16 -4.30 -9.85
N ALA A 111 0.59 -5.49 -9.96
CA ALA A 111 0.41 -6.15 -11.25
C ALA A 111 -0.45 -5.32 -12.22
N MET A 112 -1.54 -4.73 -11.74
CA MET A 112 -2.41 -3.86 -12.54
C MET A 112 -1.68 -2.58 -12.99
N LEU A 113 -0.90 -1.94 -12.10
CA LEU A 113 -0.13 -0.75 -12.43
C LEU A 113 1.00 -1.06 -13.41
N LEU A 114 1.77 -2.12 -13.18
CA LEU A 114 2.85 -2.55 -14.08
C LEU A 114 2.31 -2.91 -15.46
N TRP A 115 1.21 -3.68 -15.52
CA TRP A 115 0.55 -4.00 -16.77
C TRP A 115 0.19 -2.73 -17.55
N THR A 116 -0.42 -1.77 -16.89
CA THR A 116 -0.82 -0.50 -17.52
C THR A 116 0.37 0.29 -18.03
N LEU A 117 1.41 0.48 -17.21
CA LEU A 117 2.61 1.24 -17.57
C LEU A 117 3.41 0.57 -18.70
N ILE A 118 3.53 -0.75 -18.68
CA ILE A 118 4.25 -1.49 -19.73
C ILE A 118 3.44 -1.51 -21.03
N ARG A 119 2.16 -1.83 -20.96
CA ARG A 119 1.31 -1.99 -22.15
C ARG A 119 1.10 -0.67 -22.92
N HIS A 120 1.03 0.44 -22.18
CA HIS A 120 0.78 1.76 -22.76
C HIS A 120 2.00 2.68 -22.72
N ARG A 121 3.20 2.11 -22.66
CA ARG A 121 4.46 2.86 -22.58
C ARG A 121 4.67 3.83 -23.74
N SER A 122 4.13 3.55 -24.91
CA SER A 122 4.24 4.41 -26.12
C SER A 122 3.43 5.70 -26.00
N THR A 123 2.34 5.68 -25.24
CA THR A 123 1.47 6.84 -25.03
C THR A 123 1.71 7.55 -23.70
N ASP A 124 2.67 7.06 -22.90
CA ASP A 124 2.99 7.60 -21.60
C ASP A 124 3.73 8.91 -21.71
N SER A 125 3.10 10.00 -21.26
CA SER A 125 3.67 11.36 -21.26
C SER A 125 4.90 11.50 -20.35
N TYR A 126 5.06 10.61 -19.37
CA TYR A 126 6.15 10.57 -18.38
C TYR A 126 7.00 9.29 -18.48
N ARG A 127 7.14 8.77 -19.69
CA ARG A 127 7.74 7.47 -19.98
C ARG A 127 9.09 7.22 -19.29
N ASN A 128 9.96 8.23 -19.24
CA ASN A 128 11.29 8.08 -18.63
C ASN A 128 11.21 8.10 -17.10
N ASP A 129 10.41 8.97 -16.54
CA ASP A 129 10.26 9.11 -15.09
C ASP A 129 9.50 7.94 -14.48
N ASN A 130 8.56 7.36 -15.24
CA ASN A 130 7.78 6.21 -14.81
C ASN A 130 8.58 4.90 -14.75
N ILE A 131 9.83 4.88 -15.28
CA ILE A 131 10.77 3.78 -15.04
C ILE A 131 10.99 3.55 -13.54
N PHE A 132 11.04 4.62 -12.75
CA PHE A 132 11.11 4.49 -11.30
C PHE A 132 10.02 3.58 -10.74
N PHE A 133 8.76 3.78 -11.14
CA PHE A 133 7.66 2.96 -10.65
C PHE A 133 7.72 1.51 -11.12
N LEU A 134 8.27 1.24 -12.32
CA LEU A 134 8.46 -0.13 -12.80
C LEU A 134 9.44 -0.91 -11.90
N ILE A 135 10.39 -0.23 -11.27
CA ILE A 135 11.38 -0.83 -10.37
C ILE A 135 10.87 -0.81 -8.92
N ALA A 136 10.38 0.34 -8.46
CA ALA A 136 9.98 0.55 -7.07
C ALA A 136 8.76 -0.30 -6.66
N LEU A 137 7.78 -0.50 -7.54
CA LEU A 137 6.58 -1.25 -7.21
C LEU A 137 6.86 -2.71 -6.83
N PRO A 138 7.66 -3.50 -7.58
CA PRO A 138 8.07 -4.83 -7.14
C PRO A 138 8.88 -4.82 -5.84
N ILE A 139 9.75 -3.81 -5.65
CA ILE A 139 10.57 -3.70 -4.43
C ILE A 139 9.68 -3.45 -3.20
N PHE A 140 8.55 -2.75 -3.32
CA PHE A 140 7.58 -2.63 -2.22
C PHE A 140 7.03 -3.98 -1.76
N ILE A 141 6.80 -4.94 -2.67
CA ILE A 141 6.36 -6.29 -2.31
C ILE A 141 7.46 -7.00 -1.50
N VAL A 142 8.71 -6.86 -1.91
CA VAL A 142 9.85 -7.42 -1.17
C VAL A 142 9.96 -6.78 0.21
N ALA A 143 9.97 -5.44 0.29
CA ALA A 143 10.07 -4.71 1.53
C ALA A 143 8.95 -5.07 2.52
N LYS A 144 7.72 -5.26 2.02
CA LYS A 144 6.59 -5.72 2.81
C LYS A 144 6.82 -7.10 3.41
N ASN A 145 7.25 -8.07 2.61
CA ASN A 145 7.47 -9.44 3.09
C ASN A 145 8.64 -9.49 4.09
N LEU A 146 9.71 -8.69 3.89
CA LEU A 146 10.77 -8.54 4.88
C LEU A 146 10.27 -7.91 6.19
N MET A 147 9.25 -7.06 6.12
CA MET A 147 8.66 -6.42 7.29
C MET A 147 7.72 -7.35 8.08
N LEU A 148 7.20 -8.42 7.46
CA LEU A 148 6.37 -9.44 8.11
C LEU A 148 7.18 -10.52 8.83
N ASP A 149 8.49 -10.55 8.62
CA ASP A 149 9.39 -11.51 9.27
C ASP A 149 10.19 -10.80 10.37
N THR A 150 10.19 -11.35 11.58
CA THR A 150 10.86 -10.77 12.76
C THR A 150 12.36 -10.60 12.56
N ASP A 151 13.02 -11.53 11.86
CA ASP A 151 14.45 -11.51 11.63
C ASP A 151 14.89 -10.42 10.65
N THR A 152 14.00 -10.06 9.71
CA THR A 152 14.27 -9.08 8.66
C THR A 152 13.48 -7.78 8.81
N LEU A 153 12.68 -7.64 9.87
CA LEU A 153 11.80 -6.50 10.14
C LEU A 153 12.49 -5.16 9.95
N GLN A 154 13.69 -4.98 10.54
CA GLN A 154 14.42 -3.70 10.47
C GLN A 154 14.82 -3.34 9.04
N ILE A 155 15.21 -4.33 8.25
CA ILE A 155 15.57 -4.14 6.84
C ILE A 155 14.32 -3.76 6.05
N GLY A 156 13.23 -4.53 6.21
CA GLY A 156 11.94 -4.26 5.55
C GLY A 156 11.39 -2.88 5.89
N TRP A 157 11.48 -2.48 7.15
CA TRP A 157 11.05 -1.17 7.62
C TRP A 157 11.84 -0.03 7.01
N SER A 158 13.17 -0.12 7.03
CA SER A 158 14.07 0.89 6.44
C SER A 158 13.85 1.03 4.93
N MET A 159 13.71 -0.09 4.21
CA MET A 159 13.37 -0.11 2.79
C MET A 159 12.01 0.55 2.52
N THR A 160 10.99 0.22 3.31
CA THR A 160 9.64 0.77 3.17
C THR A 160 9.64 2.29 3.35
N ILE A 161 10.29 2.80 4.41
CA ILE A 161 10.42 4.25 4.63
C ILE A 161 11.12 4.92 3.44
N GLY A 162 12.24 4.36 2.96
CA GLY A 162 12.97 4.90 1.82
C GLY A 162 12.11 4.98 0.55
N LEU A 163 11.42 3.90 0.24
CA LEU A 163 10.54 3.81 -0.93
C LEU A 163 9.36 4.82 -0.85
N PHE A 164 8.72 4.92 0.32
CA PHE A 164 7.63 5.89 0.51
C PHE A 164 8.13 7.34 0.39
N ARG A 165 9.27 7.68 0.98
CA ARG A 165 9.87 9.03 0.86
C ARG A 165 10.07 9.41 -0.60
N ILE A 166 10.69 8.53 -1.39
CA ILE A 166 10.95 8.80 -2.82
C ILE A 166 9.64 8.86 -3.60
N ALA A 167 8.71 7.93 -3.37
CA ALA A 167 7.41 7.92 -4.03
C ALA A 167 6.62 9.21 -3.76
N PHE A 168 6.57 9.67 -2.50
CA PHE A 168 5.88 10.92 -2.16
C PHE A 168 6.58 12.16 -2.70
N LEU A 169 7.91 12.20 -2.77
CA LEU A 169 8.63 13.31 -3.41
C LEU A 169 8.30 13.42 -4.91
N ILE A 170 8.26 12.28 -5.61
CA ILE A 170 7.86 12.27 -7.03
C ILE A 170 6.40 12.69 -7.19
N MET A 171 5.50 12.22 -6.32
CA MET A 171 4.09 12.64 -6.33
C MET A 171 3.96 14.14 -6.11
N LEU A 172 4.67 14.69 -5.14
CA LEU A 172 4.66 16.10 -4.80
C LEU A 172 5.18 16.96 -5.97
N GLU A 173 6.31 16.59 -6.56
CA GLU A 173 6.89 17.28 -7.72
C GLU A 173 5.89 17.32 -8.88
N ARG A 174 5.26 16.20 -9.21
CA ARG A 174 4.28 16.14 -10.30
C ARG A 174 3.00 16.93 -10.02
N THR A 175 2.56 16.93 -8.78
CA THR A 175 1.37 17.69 -8.37
C THR A 175 1.68 19.19 -8.43
N LEU A 176 2.80 19.64 -7.87
CA LEU A 176 3.20 21.06 -7.90
C LEU A 176 3.41 21.57 -9.31
N SER A 177 4.05 20.79 -10.18
CA SER A 177 4.27 21.20 -11.58
C SER A 177 2.96 21.39 -12.37
N GLN A 178 1.86 20.78 -11.97
CA GLN A 178 0.54 21.00 -12.56
C GLN A 178 -0.11 22.31 -12.08
N PHE A 179 0.19 22.75 -10.86
CA PHE A 179 -0.35 24.01 -10.31
C PHE A 179 0.46 25.25 -10.71
N MET A 180 1.70 25.07 -11.13
CA MET A 180 2.61 26.17 -11.53
C MET A 180 2.55 26.51 -13.02
N LYS A 181 1.72 25.84 -13.80
CA LYS A 181 1.42 26.14 -15.21
C LYS A 181 0.17 26.98 -15.33
#